data_6f1993ac42b20b0f938a267316bbf20a
#
_entry.id   6f1993ac42b20b0f938a267316bbf20a
#
_cell.length_a   1.000
_cell.length_b   1.000
_cell.length_c   1.000
_cell.angle_alpha   90.00
_cell.angle_beta   90.00
_cell.angle_gamma   90.00
#
_symmetry.space_group_name_H-M   'P 1'
#
loop_
_entity.id
_entity.type
_entity.pdbx_description
1 polymer ?
#
loop_
_entity_poly.entity_id
_entity_poly.type
_entity_poly.pdbx_seq_one_letter_code
_entity_poly.pdbx_strand_id
1 'polypeptide(L)'
;MLTSICGINWGDEGKGRMVDLLSQSFDVVCRYQGGNNAGHTVINERGKFILNLLPSGILREDVVNVMGNGMVIDIKHLCGEIAKLREAGIKITPENLKISDRAVITMPYNVLQDCLEEDRLAGKKFGSTRRGIAPVYADKYYKKAFRMGELLNTEKLYARVADIVEWKNLTVVGGYQAEPVKTEDIIAYFEEYGKQLAPFVCDVGIYLTEANAQGKNIMFEAQLGAMRDIDFGIHPYTSSSSTIAAYAPIGAGVPQLQLDNSIGIMKAYSTCVGEGPFTAEYFGDKAKFLRDLGGEYGAATGRPRRVGPFDVVASRYGIRCQGATEIALTKMDVLSAYEEIEICEAYELNGKIIHEFPFIDVLDDCKPVFTTVKGWNCDISKCRKKEDLPKEALDYIAYIEKSCDCRVKYVSVGAERDAYVQMF
;
A
#
# COMPACT_ATOMS: atom_id res chain seq x y z
N MET A 1 -19.04 8.54 8.56
CA MET A 1 -18.24 7.36 8.97
C MET A 1 -16.85 7.45 8.38
N LEU A 2 -15.82 7.20 9.19
CA LEU A 2 -14.40 7.29 8.85
C LEU A 2 -13.79 5.89 8.90
N THR A 3 -13.47 5.30 7.76
CA THR A 3 -12.97 3.92 7.67
C THR A 3 -11.60 3.86 7.03
N SER A 4 -10.64 3.20 7.66
CA SER A 4 -9.34 2.90 7.05
C SER A 4 -9.35 1.52 6.40
N ILE A 5 -8.78 1.43 5.19
CA ILE A 5 -8.48 0.18 4.49
C ILE A 5 -6.96 0.00 4.52
N CYS A 6 -6.48 -0.94 5.31
CA CYS A 6 -5.05 -1.12 5.58
C CYS A 6 -4.57 -2.54 5.30
N GLY A 7 -3.28 -2.71 5.00
CA GLY A 7 -2.66 -4.02 4.82
C GLY A 7 -2.18 -4.60 6.13
N ILE A 8 -2.46 -5.86 6.38
CA ILE A 8 -2.06 -6.53 7.62
C ILE A 8 -0.62 -7.03 7.55
N ASN A 9 -0.19 -7.57 6.41
CA ASN A 9 1.10 -8.26 6.29
C ASN A 9 2.14 -7.43 5.53
N TRP A 10 2.75 -7.97 4.48
CA TRP A 10 3.86 -7.37 3.73
C TRP A 10 3.44 -6.51 2.53
N GLY A 11 2.16 -6.26 2.33
CA GLY A 11 1.62 -5.59 1.16
C GLY A 11 1.11 -6.58 0.10
N ASP A 12 0.55 -6.04 -0.99
CA ASP A 12 -0.04 -6.83 -2.09
C ASP A 12 -1.23 -7.72 -1.69
N GLU A 13 -1.92 -7.40 -0.58
CA GLU A 13 -3.05 -8.16 -0.08
C GLU A 13 -4.34 -7.97 -0.91
N GLY A 14 -4.34 -7.05 -1.89
CA GLY A 14 -5.51 -6.74 -2.71
C GLY A 14 -6.32 -5.53 -2.24
N LYS A 15 -5.66 -4.59 -1.52
CA LYS A 15 -6.30 -3.35 -1.01
C LYS A 15 -7.03 -2.55 -2.08
N GLY A 16 -6.37 -2.26 -3.21
CA GLY A 16 -6.97 -1.45 -4.27
C GLY A 16 -8.29 -2.02 -4.78
N ARG A 17 -8.40 -3.36 -4.90
CA ARG A 17 -9.65 -4.02 -5.25
C ARG A 17 -10.71 -3.85 -4.16
N MET A 18 -10.35 -4.00 -2.90
CA MET A 18 -11.28 -3.82 -1.78
C MET A 18 -11.73 -2.36 -1.66
N VAL A 19 -10.83 -1.40 -1.90
CA VAL A 19 -11.18 0.02 -1.96
C VAL A 19 -12.17 0.28 -3.11
N ASP A 20 -11.90 -0.21 -4.32
CA ASP A 20 -12.83 -0.06 -5.46
C ASP A 20 -14.20 -0.70 -5.17
N LEU A 21 -14.23 -1.90 -4.58
CA LEU A 21 -15.45 -2.56 -4.19
C LEU A 21 -16.25 -1.74 -3.18
N LEU A 22 -15.61 -1.35 -2.08
CA LEU A 22 -16.28 -0.70 -0.95
C LEU A 22 -16.59 0.78 -1.22
N SER A 23 -15.87 1.43 -2.14
CA SER A 23 -16.03 2.86 -2.45
C SER A 23 -17.42 3.24 -2.96
N GLN A 24 -18.24 2.27 -3.39
CA GLN A 24 -19.66 2.49 -3.72
C GLN A 24 -20.50 3.01 -2.54
N SER A 25 -20.03 2.80 -1.31
CA SER A 25 -20.70 3.24 -0.07
C SER A 25 -20.01 4.45 0.58
N PHE A 26 -19.06 5.06 -0.14
CA PHE A 26 -18.27 6.19 0.37
C PHE A 26 -18.33 7.37 -0.58
N ASP A 27 -18.40 8.57 0.01
CA ASP A 27 -18.42 9.84 -0.73
C ASP A 27 -17.00 10.31 -1.08
N VAL A 28 -16.01 9.91 -0.26
CA VAL A 28 -14.61 10.35 -0.38
C VAL A 28 -13.67 9.17 -0.19
N VAL A 29 -12.67 9.05 -1.07
CA VAL A 29 -11.52 8.14 -0.89
C VAL A 29 -10.23 8.97 -0.78
N CYS A 30 -9.52 8.84 0.33
CA CYS A 30 -8.31 9.59 0.63
C CYS A 30 -7.12 8.68 0.79
N ARG A 31 -6.09 8.82 -0.06
CA ARG A 31 -4.76 8.23 0.20
C ARG A 31 -3.98 9.14 1.15
N TYR A 32 -3.41 8.56 2.18
CA TYR A 32 -2.81 9.33 3.27
C TYR A 32 -1.30 9.21 3.40
N GLN A 33 -0.65 8.29 2.64
CA GLN A 33 0.80 8.06 2.74
C GLN A 33 1.36 7.37 1.49
N GLY A 34 2.69 7.28 1.40
CA GLY A 34 3.38 6.62 0.30
C GLY A 34 3.45 7.48 -0.97
N GLY A 35 3.91 6.89 -2.03
CA GLY A 35 4.10 7.51 -3.33
C GLY A 35 3.80 6.54 -4.48
N ASN A 36 4.55 6.63 -5.57
CA ASN A 36 4.40 5.78 -6.75
C ASN A 36 5.18 4.45 -6.67
N ASN A 37 5.51 4.00 -5.46
CA ASN A 37 6.28 2.77 -5.21
C ASN A 37 5.45 1.49 -5.15
N ALA A 38 4.13 1.58 -5.09
CA ALA A 38 3.23 0.43 -5.18
C ALA A 38 2.15 0.66 -6.23
N GLY A 39 1.62 -0.41 -6.79
CA GLY A 39 0.54 -0.37 -7.78
C GLY A 39 -0.71 -1.06 -7.25
N HIS A 40 -1.84 -0.36 -7.28
CA HIS A 40 -3.15 -0.92 -7.01
C HIS A 40 -3.81 -1.33 -8.31
N THR A 41 -3.95 -2.64 -8.53
CA THR A 41 -4.63 -3.15 -9.73
C THR A 41 -6.13 -3.24 -9.44
N VAL A 42 -6.91 -2.57 -10.28
CA VAL A 42 -8.37 -2.62 -10.28
C VAL A 42 -8.85 -3.12 -11.64
N ILE A 43 -9.78 -4.05 -11.64
CA ILE A 43 -10.42 -4.58 -12.85
C ILE A 43 -11.92 -4.29 -12.74
N ASN A 44 -12.44 -3.57 -13.73
CA ASN A 44 -13.85 -3.25 -13.84
C ASN A 44 -14.34 -3.39 -15.29
N GLU A 45 -15.56 -3.01 -15.57
CA GLU A 45 -16.19 -3.06 -16.91
C GLU A 45 -15.47 -2.22 -17.98
N ARG A 46 -14.68 -1.20 -17.57
CA ARG A 46 -13.88 -0.35 -18.46
C ARG A 46 -12.49 -0.91 -18.74
N GLY A 47 -12.07 -1.98 -18.04
CA GLY A 47 -10.78 -2.63 -18.24
C GLY A 47 -9.96 -2.84 -16.98
N LYS A 48 -8.66 -3.05 -17.19
CA LYS A 48 -7.66 -3.23 -16.13
C LYS A 48 -6.85 -1.96 -15.95
N PHE A 49 -6.87 -1.39 -14.74
CA PHE A 49 -6.12 -0.20 -14.36
C PHE A 49 -5.08 -0.53 -13.29
N ILE A 50 -3.92 0.10 -13.39
CA ILE A 50 -2.86 0.04 -12.38
C ILE A 50 -2.64 1.46 -11.89
N LEU A 51 -3.10 1.75 -10.68
CA LEU A 51 -3.00 3.06 -10.03
C LEU A 51 -1.80 3.07 -9.09
N ASN A 52 -0.93 4.07 -9.24
CA ASN A 52 0.24 4.22 -8.37
C ASN A 52 0.08 5.35 -7.35
N LEU A 53 -0.40 6.51 -7.79
CA LEU A 53 -0.59 7.71 -6.97
C LEU A 53 -2.04 8.02 -6.71
N LEU A 54 -2.90 7.92 -7.74
CA LEU A 54 -4.31 8.22 -7.61
C LEU A 54 -5.01 7.23 -6.66
N PRO A 55 -5.94 7.70 -5.82
CA PRO A 55 -6.81 6.82 -5.03
C PRO A 55 -7.64 5.90 -5.92
N SER A 56 -7.93 4.68 -5.45
CA SER A 56 -8.67 3.68 -6.25
C SER A 56 -10.13 4.10 -6.52
N GLY A 57 -10.67 5.01 -5.72
CA GLY A 57 -11.99 5.62 -5.95
C GLY A 57 -12.11 6.48 -7.21
N ILE A 58 -10.98 6.86 -7.86
CA ILE A 58 -10.97 7.71 -9.07
C ILE A 58 -11.71 7.06 -10.26
N LEU A 59 -11.89 5.75 -10.22
CA LEU A 59 -12.62 5.01 -11.24
C LEU A 59 -14.14 5.12 -11.11
N ARG A 60 -14.63 5.85 -10.09
CA ARG A 60 -16.07 6.14 -9.85
C ARG A 60 -16.32 7.63 -10.00
N GLU A 61 -17.38 7.97 -10.73
CA GLU A 61 -17.70 9.36 -11.05
C GLU A 61 -18.31 10.14 -9.87
N ASP A 62 -18.90 9.43 -8.93
CA ASP A 62 -19.61 9.95 -7.74
C ASP A 62 -18.73 10.06 -6.49
N VAL A 63 -17.46 9.67 -6.58
CA VAL A 63 -16.50 9.67 -5.48
C VAL A 63 -15.49 10.81 -5.62
N VAL A 64 -15.31 11.60 -4.57
CA VAL A 64 -14.21 12.57 -4.51
C VAL A 64 -12.95 11.90 -4.01
N ASN A 65 -11.85 12.11 -4.72
CA ASN A 65 -10.56 11.49 -4.43
C ASN A 65 -9.60 12.52 -3.85
N VAL A 66 -8.94 12.16 -2.76
CA VAL A 66 -8.04 13.07 -2.03
C VAL A 66 -6.65 12.44 -1.92
N MET A 67 -5.65 13.23 -2.24
CA MET A 67 -4.24 12.92 -1.99
C MET A 67 -3.77 13.73 -0.79
N GLY A 68 -3.57 13.06 0.35
CA GLY A 68 -3.37 13.67 1.66
C GLY A 68 -1.95 14.17 1.92
N ASN A 69 -1.77 14.85 3.06
CA ASN A 69 -0.53 15.49 3.51
C ASN A 69 0.67 14.55 3.62
N GLY A 70 0.42 13.28 3.95
CA GLY A 70 1.45 12.27 4.18
C GLY A 70 2.02 11.68 2.90
N MET A 71 1.42 11.96 1.73
CA MET A 71 1.91 11.46 0.45
C MET A 71 3.17 12.20 -0.02
N VAL A 72 3.95 11.48 -0.83
CA VAL A 72 5.06 12.02 -1.61
C VAL A 72 4.75 11.80 -3.09
N ILE A 73 4.66 12.88 -3.85
CA ILE A 73 4.02 12.92 -5.17
C ILE A 73 5.05 13.22 -6.24
N ASP A 74 5.35 12.23 -7.07
CA ASP A 74 6.06 12.42 -8.33
C ASP A 74 5.10 13.08 -9.33
N ILE A 75 5.28 14.39 -9.55
CA ILE A 75 4.35 15.18 -10.38
C ILE A 75 4.36 14.77 -11.86
N LYS A 76 5.50 14.32 -12.39
CA LYS A 76 5.59 13.78 -13.75
C LYS A 76 4.79 12.49 -13.87
N HIS A 77 4.97 11.57 -12.91
CA HIS A 77 4.23 10.30 -12.88
C HIS A 77 2.72 10.55 -12.76
N LEU A 78 2.32 11.46 -11.88
CA LEU A 78 0.91 11.80 -11.67
C LEU A 78 0.26 12.40 -12.92
N CYS A 79 0.92 13.32 -13.62
CA CYS A 79 0.44 13.85 -14.90
C CYS A 79 0.22 12.72 -15.93
N GLY A 80 1.17 11.78 -16.02
CA GLY A 80 1.05 10.62 -16.91
C GLY A 80 -0.08 9.67 -16.52
N GLU A 81 -0.31 9.46 -15.22
CA GLU A 81 -1.40 8.62 -14.71
C GLU A 81 -2.77 9.27 -15.02
N ILE A 82 -2.91 10.58 -14.78
CA ILE A 82 -4.12 11.35 -15.13
C ILE A 82 -4.39 11.30 -16.63
N ALA A 83 -3.37 11.49 -17.47
CA ALA A 83 -3.53 11.47 -18.93
C ALA A 83 -4.05 10.11 -19.42
N LYS A 84 -3.45 9.01 -18.96
CA LYS A 84 -3.88 7.65 -19.32
C LYS A 84 -5.33 7.35 -18.91
N LEU A 85 -5.75 7.81 -17.73
CA LEU A 85 -7.11 7.60 -17.28
C LEU A 85 -8.11 8.45 -18.08
N ARG A 86 -7.75 9.67 -18.42
CA ARG A 86 -8.57 10.53 -19.31
C ARG A 86 -8.72 9.93 -20.69
N GLU A 87 -7.67 9.37 -21.27
CA GLU A 87 -7.70 8.63 -22.54
C GLU A 87 -8.62 7.41 -22.47
N ALA A 88 -8.70 6.75 -21.31
CA ALA A 88 -9.64 5.67 -21.05
C ALA A 88 -11.08 6.14 -20.72
N GLY A 89 -11.38 7.45 -20.87
CA GLY A 89 -12.70 8.03 -20.64
C GLY A 89 -13.04 8.31 -19.19
N ILE A 90 -12.07 8.27 -18.27
CA ILE A 90 -12.31 8.64 -16.86
C ILE A 90 -12.22 10.17 -16.72
N LYS A 91 -13.30 10.77 -16.22
CA LYS A 91 -13.35 12.22 -15.97
C LYS A 91 -12.53 12.55 -14.71
N ILE A 92 -11.49 13.38 -14.86
CA ILE A 92 -10.65 13.84 -13.74
C ILE A 92 -10.56 15.36 -13.78
N THR A 93 -11.13 16.00 -12.78
CA THR A 93 -11.23 17.47 -12.65
C THR A 93 -10.96 17.89 -11.20
N PRO A 94 -10.74 19.19 -10.92
CA PRO A 94 -10.58 19.69 -9.56
C PRO A 94 -11.77 19.42 -8.63
N GLU A 95 -12.93 19.11 -9.16
CA GLU A 95 -14.11 18.77 -8.38
C GLU A 95 -14.01 17.37 -7.78
N ASN A 96 -13.47 16.40 -8.51
CA ASN A 96 -13.38 14.99 -8.09
C ASN A 96 -11.99 14.49 -7.73
N LEU A 97 -10.93 15.32 -7.91
CA LEU A 97 -9.58 15.06 -7.44
C LEU A 97 -9.07 16.30 -6.68
N LYS A 98 -8.61 16.09 -5.44
CA LYS A 98 -8.02 17.14 -4.60
C LYS A 98 -6.64 16.69 -4.11
N ILE A 99 -5.67 17.57 -4.22
CA ILE A 99 -4.28 17.31 -3.81
C ILE A 99 -3.93 18.26 -2.68
N SER A 100 -3.45 17.69 -1.56
CA SER A 100 -3.03 18.50 -0.42
C SER A 100 -1.91 19.48 -0.78
N ASP A 101 -2.10 20.74 -0.42
CA ASP A 101 -1.06 21.77 -0.44
C ASP A 101 0.18 21.42 0.41
N ARG A 102 0.02 20.55 1.42
CA ARG A 102 1.07 20.10 2.33
C ARG A 102 1.76 18.80 1.89
N ALA A 103 1.25 18.09 0.90
CA ALA A 103 1.92 16.92 0.33
C ALA A 103 3.28 17.31 -0.27
N VAL A 104 4.24 16.40 -0.18
CA VAL A 104 5.62 16.65 -0.62
C VAL A 104 5.78 16.22 -2.07
N ILE A 105 6.55 16.98 -2.85
CA ILE A 105 6.89 16.65 -4.24
C ILE A 105 8.12 15.75 -4.26
N THR A 106 8.00 14.58 -4.88
CA THR A 106 9.15 13.73 -5.21
C THR A 106 9.86 14.32 -6.43
N MET A 107 11.09 14.74 -6.23
CA MET A 107 11.90 15.40 -7.24
C MET A 107 12.74 14.40 -8.05
N PRO A 108 13.15 14.72 -9.28
CA PRO A 108 14.02 13.87 -10.09
C PRO A 108 15.31 13.45 -9.37
N TYR A 109 15.88 14.35 -8.57
CA TYR A 109 17.08 14.05 -7.78
C TYR A 109 16.83 13.06 -6.63
N ASN A 110 15.60 12.93 -6.12
CA ASN A 110 15.26 11.90 -5.15
C ASN A 110 15.28 10.52 -5.81
N VAL A 111 14.75 10.42 -7.03
CA VAL A 111 14.80 9.19 -7.84
C VAL A 111 16.25 8.84 -8.18
N LEU A 112 17.04 9.82 -8.60
CA LEU A 112 18.48 9.64 -8.87
C LEU A 112 19.20 9.11 -7.63
N GLN A 113 19.01 9.73 -6.46
CA GLN A 113 19.66 9.31 -5.23
C GLN A 113 19.27 7.89 -4.80
N ASP A 114 18.00 7.50 -4.95
CA ASP A 114 17.53 6.14 -4.67
C ASP A 114 18.20 5.10 -5.59
N CYS A 115 18.36 5.43 -6.88
CA CYS A 115 19.09 4.58 -7.83
C CYS A 115 20.57 4.45 -7.44
N LEU A 116 21.24 5.56 -7.15
CA LEU A 116 22.67 5.58 -6.77
C LEU A 116 22.93 4.78 -5.49
N GLU A 117 22.06 4.90 -4.48
CA GLU A 117 22.20 4.15 -3.24
C GLU A 117 21.97 2.65 -3.45
N GLU A 118 20.94 2.27 -4.19
CA GLU A 118 20.68 0.87 -4.48
C GLU A 118 21.81 0.23 -5.30
N ASP A 119 22.44 1.00 -6.21
CA ASP A 119 23.59 0.53 -6.97
C ASP A 119 24.86 0.43 -6.09
N ARG A 120 25.07 1.39 -5.17
CA ARG A 120 26.17 1.37 -4.20
C ARG A 120 26.10 0.15 -3.27
N LEU A 121 24.90 -0.25 -2.84
CA LEU A 121 24.69 -1.39 -1.96
C LEU A 121 25.01 -2.74 -2.60
N ALA A 122 25.04 -2.82 -3.92
CA ALA A 122 25.40 -4.03 -4.70
C ALA A 122 24.68 -5.30 -4.19
N GLY A 123 25.41 -6.20 -3.53
CA GLY A 123 24.88 -7.45 -2.98
C GLY A 123 24.05 -7.31 -1.69
N LYS A 124 24.02 -6.11 -1.07
CA LYS A 124 23.27 -5.81 0.17
C LYS A 124 22.05 -4.93 -0.08
N LYS A 125 21.46 -5.06 -1.27
CA LYS A 125 20.30 -4.26 -1.68
C LYS A 125 19.11 -4.46 -0.76
N PHE A 126 18.37 -3.37 -0.48
CA PHE A 126 17.09 -3.44 0.21
C PHE A 126 15.93 -3.85 -0.70
N GLY A 127 16.15 -3.86 -2.02
CA GLY A 127 15.10 -4.10 -3.02
C GLY A 127 14.24 -2.86 -3.26
N SER A 128 14.85 -1.67 -3.26
CA SER A 128 14.16 -0.42 -3.56
C SER A 128 13.43 -0.48 -4.91
N THR A 129 12.28 0.19 -4.97
CA THR A 129 11.53 0.38 -6.21
C THR A 129 12.16 1.42 -7.13
N ARG A 130 13.24 2.08 -6.70
CA ARG A 130 13.94 3.17 -7.41
C ARG A 130 13.01 4.33 -7.79
N ARG A 131 12.06 4.65 -6.89
CA ARG A 131 11.09 5.74 -7.06
C ARG A 131 11.37 6.94 -6.16
N GLY A 132 12.51 6.96 -5.49
CA GLY A 132 12.94 8.08 -4.67
C GLY A 132 12.22 8.19 -3.31
N ILE A 133 11.57 7.13 -2.84
CA ILE A 133 10.72 7.17 -1.64
C ILE A 133 11.53 7.49 -0.38
N ALA A 134 12.60 6.76 -0.10
CA ALA A 134 13.44 7.01 1.08
C ALA A 134 14.10 8.41 1.01
N PRO A 135 14.72 8.83 -0.10
CA PRO A 135 15.29 10.17 -0.21
C PRO A 135 14.29 11.31 -0.04
N VAL A 136 13.08 11.22 -0.59
CA VAL A 136 12.09 12.29 -0.46
C VAL A 136 11.54 12.41 0.97
N TYR A 137 11.30 11.28 1.67
CA TYR A 137 10.93 11.33 3.08
C TYR A 137 12.08 11.86 3.95
N ALA A 138 13.34 11.50 3.67
CA ALA A 138 14.49 12.10 4.33
C ALA A 138 14.52 13.63 4.14
N ASP A 139 14.37 14.10 2.91
CA ASP A 139 14.32 15.54 2.60
C ASP A 139 13.17 16.26 3.32
N LYS A 140 12.00 15.60 3.46
CA LYS A 140 10.87 16.12 4.24
C LYS A 140 11.26 16.41 5.70
N TYR A 141 11.94 15.46 6.36
CA TYR A 141 12.38 15.61 7.75
C TYR A 141 13.58 16.55 7.91
N TYR A 142 14.45 16.62 6.91
CA TYR A 142 15.48 17.67 6.81
C TYR A 142 14.92 19.06 6.52
N LYS A 143 13.62 19.18 6.19
CA LYS A 143 12.94 20.43 5.83
C LYS A 143 13.51 21.05 4.53
N LYS A 144 13.95 20.18 3.62
CA LYS A 144 14.55 20.54 2.32
C LYS A 144 13.68 20.11 1.13
N ALA A 145 12.46 19.60 1.39
CA ALA A 145 11.52 19.22 0.36
C ALA A 145 10.70 20.41 -0.15
N PHE A 146 10.17 20.27 -1.37
CA PHE A 146 9.13 21.13 -1.91
C PHE A 146 7.74 20.54 -1.63
N ARG A 147 6.75 21.41 -1.42
CA ARG A 147 5.36 21.01 -1.19
C ARG A 147 4.48 21.39 -2.37
N MET A 148 3.38 20.66 -2.56
CA MET A 148 2.44 20.91 -3.65
C MET A 148 1.86 22.33 -3.62
N GLY A 149 1.63 22.91 -2.43
CA GLY A 149 1.15 24.29 -2.28
C GLY A 149 2.11 25.35 -2.83
N GLU A 150 3.40 25.06 -2.94
CA GLU A 150 4.38 25.99 -3.52
C GLU A 150 4.15 26.18 -5.03
N LEU A 151 3.50 25.22 -5.70
CA LEU A 151 3.10 25.37 -7.12
C LEU A 151 2.11 26.52 -7.37
N LEU A 152 1.45 27.01 -6.32
CA LEU A 152 0.52 28.14 -6.40
C LEU A 152 1.24 29.51 -6.41
N ASN A 153 2.55 29.52 -6.10
CA ASN A 153 3.38 30.73 -6.14
C ASN A 153 4.76 30.41 -6.73
N THR A 154 4.83 30.38 -8.06
CA THR A 154 6.03 29.96 -8.81
C THR A 154 7.22 30.89 -8.61
N GLU A 155 7.00 32.19 -8.36
CA GLU A 155 8.09 33.14 -8.08
C GLU A 155 8.85 32.72 -6.80
N LYS A 156 8.13 32.50 -5.70
CA LYS A 156 8.72 32.04 -4.44
C LYS A 156 9.30 30.64 -4.56
N LEU A 157 8.64 29.75 -5.30
CA LEU A 157 9.13 28.42 -5.57
C LEU A 157 10.50 28.45 -6.25
N TYR A 158 10.62 29.17 -7.37
CA TYR A 158 11.86 29.23 -8.15
C TYR A 158 13.00 29.90 -7.38
N ALA A 159 12.72 30.90 -6.55
CA ALA A 159 13.71 31.52 -5.69
C ALA A 159 14.39 30.53 -4.72
N ARG A 160 13.71 29.43 -4.34
CA ARG A 160 14.25 28.40 -3.44
C ARG A 160 15.01 27.28 -4.16
N VAL A 161 14.83 27.14 -5.48
CA VAL A 161 15.37 25.97 -6.21
C VAL A 161 16.89 25.91 -6.12
N ALA A 162 17.58 27.05 -6.31
CA ALA A 162 19.04 27.08 -6.30
C ALA A 162 19.62 26.60 -4.96
N ASP A 163 19.09 27.08 -3.84
CA ASP A 163 19.56 26.69 -2.48
C ASP A 163 19.34 25.19 -2.21
N ILE A 164 18.20 24.66 -2.66
CA ILE A 164 17.89 23.23 -2.47
C ILE A 164 18.77 22.36 -3.37
N VAL A 165 19.01 22.77 -4.61
CA VAL A 165 19.88 22.04 -5.56
C VAL A 165 21.34 22.07 -5.06
N GLU A 166 21.84 23.21 -4.58
CA GLU A 166 23.16 23.31 -3.97
C GLU A 166 23.31 22.30 -2.82
N TRP A 167 22.34 22.32 -1.88
CA TRP A 167 22.33 21.39 -0.75
C TRP A 167 22.26 19.92 -1.22
N LYS A 168 21.43 19.59 -2.21
CA LYS A 168 21.31 18.23 -2.73
C LYS A 168 22.60 17.75 -3.39
N ASN A 169 23.30 18.63 -4.08
CA ASN A 169 24.57 18.31 -4.72
C ASN A 169 25.70 17.97 -3.73
N LEU A 170 25.60 18.37 -2.44
CA LEU A 170 26.51 17.87 -1.41
C LEU A 170 26.47 16.33 -1.31
N THR A 171 25.29 15.75 -1.47
CA THR A 171 25.12 14.28 -1.47
C THR A 171 25.38 13.67 -2.84
N VAL A 172 24.82 14.24 -3.90
CA VAL A 172 24.91 13.67 -5.26
C VAL A 172 26.36 13.69 -5.76
N VAL A 173 27.03 14.83 -5.66
CA VAL A 173 28.41 15.00 -6.12
C VAL A 173 29.41 14.51 -5.06
N GLY A 174 29.28 15.02 -3.83
CA GLY A 174 30.26 14.72 -2.78
C GLY A 174 30.16 13.30 -2.24
N GLY A 175 28.95 12.76 -2.08
CA GLY A 175 28.72 11.43 -1.54
C GLY A 175 28.77 10.32 -2.60
N TYR A 176 28.04 10.50 -3.70
CA TYR A 176 27.91 9.46 -4.74
C TYR A 176 28.85 9.67 -5.94
N GLN A 177 29.57 10.79 -6.02
CA GLN A 177 30.46 11.15 -7.15
C GLN A 177 29.72 11.11 -8.50
N ALA A 178 28.44 11.47 -8.50
CA ALA A 178 27.60 11.54 -9.68
C ALA A 178 27.58 12.96 -10.26
N GLU A 179 27.06 13.07 -11.49
CA GLU A 179 26.90 14.37 -12.14
C GLU A 179 25.98 15.30 -11.34
N PRO A 180 26.29 16.61 -11.26
CA PRO A 180 25.51 17.54 -10.49
C PRO A 180 24.11 17.73 -11.07
N VAL A 181 23.14 17.83 -10.18
CA VAL A 181 21.78 18.29 -10.52
C VAL A 181 21.86 19.79 -10.88
N LYS A 182 21.18 20.18 -11.96
CA LYS A 182 21.15 21.57 -12.44
C LYS A 182 19.86 22.25 -12.01
N THR A 183 19.99 23.51 -11.57
CA THR A 183 18.85 24.36 -11.15
C THR A 183 17.83 24.52 -12.29
N GLU A 184 18.31 24.71 -13.52
CA GLU A 184 17.48 24.90 -14.72
C GLU A 184 16.60 23.71 -15.01
N ASP A 185 17.14 22.48 -14.84
CA ASP A 185 16.40 21.24 -15.05
C ASP A 185 15.25 21.09 -14.04
N ILE A 186 15.47 21.52 -12.80
CA ILE A 186 14.46 21.51 -11.75
C ILE A 186 13.37 22.55 -12.00
N ILE A 187 13.73 23.75 -12.46
CA ILE A 187 12.76 24.78 -12.84
C ILE A 187 11.92 24.28 -14.02
N ALA A 188 12.56 23.75 -15.06
CA ALA A 188 11.85 23.18 -16.22
C ALA A 188 10.88 22.05 -15.82
N TYR A 189 11.27 21.20 -14.86
CA TYR A 189 10.39 20.16 -14.34
C TYR A 189 9.12 20.72 -13.67
N PHE A 190 9.24 21.79 -12.90
CA PHE A 190 8.07 22.46 -12.33
C PHE A 190 7.22 23.17 -13.40
N GLU A 191 7.85 23.78 -14.42
CA GLU A 191 7.13 24.43 -15.50
C GLU A 191 6.32 23.44 -16.36
N GLU A 192 6.87 22.27 -16.62
CA GLU A 192 6.21 21.25 -17.44
C GLU A 192 5.08 20.54 -16.70
N TYR A 193 5.31 20.10 -15.44
CA TYR A 193 4.36 19.25 -14.72
C TYR A 193 3.61 20.00 -13.63
N GLY A 194 4.25 20.93 -12.95
CA GLY A 194 3.64 21.65 -11.82
C GLY A 194 2.44 22.48 -12.22
N LYS A 195 2.51 23.18 -13.36
CA LYS A 195 1.41 24.01 -13.89
C LYS A 195 0.14 23.18 -14.16
N GLN A 196 0.30 21.91 -14.58
CA GLN A 196 -0.83 21.02 -14.87
C GLN A 196 -1.57 20.60 -13.60
N LEU A 197 -0.85 20.52 -12.47
CA LEU A 197 -1.39 20.02 -11.20
C LEU A 197 -1.86 21.14 -10.26
N ALA A 198 -1.40 22.37 -10.44
CA ALA A 198 -1.77 23.52 -9.62
C ALA A 198 -3.30 23.68 -9.43
N PRO A 199 -4.17 23.46 -10.45
CA PRO A 199 -5.62 23.56 -10.28
C PRO A 199 -6.24 22.55 -9.30
N PHE A 200 -5.55 21.43 -9.01
CA PHE A 200 -6.03 20.39 -8.09
C PHE A 200 -5.60 20.63 -6.64
N VAL A 201 -4.66 21.57 -6.42
CA VAL A 201 -4.04 21.83 -5.11
C VAL A 201 -4.96 22.68 -4.23
N CYS A 202 -5.23 22.17 -3.02
CA CYS A 202 -6.05 22.88 -2.03
C CYS A 202 -5.70 22.45 -0.60
N ASP A 203 -6.26 23.13 0.41
CA ASP A 203 -6.25 22.64 1.79
C ASP A 203 -7.26 21.49 1.94
N VAL A 204 -6.76 20.26 1.83
CA VAL A 204 -7.60 19.07 1.96
C VAL A 204 -8.10 18.83 3.38
N GLY A 205 -7.41 19.40 4.39
CA GLY A 205 -7.85 19.33 5.78
C GLY A 205 -9.16 20.07 6.01
N ILE A 206 -9.31 21.27 5.41
CA ILE A 206 -10.58 21.99 5.42
C ILE A 206 -11.66 21.17 4.71
N TYR A 207 -11.38 20.71 3.48
CA TYR A 207 -12.33 19.91 2.71
C TYR A 207 -12.84 18.66 3.45
N LEU A 208 -11.92 17.87 4.02
CA LEU A 208 -12.28 16.64 4.74
C LEU A 208 -13.03 16.93 6.05
N THR A 209 -12.68 18.02 6.74
CA THR A 209 -13.40 18.46 7.95
C THR A 209 -14.84 18.84 7.63
N GLU A 210 -15.05 19.61 6.56
CA GLU A 210 -16.39 19.98 6.09
C GLU A 210 -17.20 18.76 5.61
N ALA A 211 -16.56 17.86 4.85
CA ALA A 211 -17.19 16.62 4.39
C ALA A 211 -17.66 15.75 5.58
N ASN A 212 -16.82 15.61 6.62
CA ASN A 212 -17.18 14.89 7.83
C ASN A 212 -18.35 15.59 8.59
N ALA A 213 -18.31 16.91 8.71
CA ALA A 213 -19.38 17.67 9.35
C ALA A 213 -20.72 17.55 8.60
N GLN A 214 -20.69 17.34 7.27
CA GLN A 214 -21.86 17.04 6.43
C GLN A 214 -22.34 15.59 6.53
N GLY A 215 -21.70 14.75 7.36
CA GLY A 215 -22.05 13.34 7.52
C GLY A 215 -21.60 12.44 6.38
N LYS A 216 -20.68 12.89 5.52
CA LYS A 216 -20.13 12.09 4.42
C LYS A 216 -19.31 10.93 4.93
N ASN A 217 -19.37 9.81 4.22
CA ASN A 217 -18.53 8.64 4.47
C ASN A 217 -17.16 8.84 3.82
N ILE A 218 -16.09 8.77 4.61
CA ILE A 218 -14.70 8.96 4.16
C ILE A 218 -13.93 7.67 4.35
N MET A 219 -13.34 7.18 3.27
CA MET A 219 -12.43 6.03 3.26
C MET A 219 -10.99 6.50 3.19
N PHE A 220 -10.13 5.97 4.04
CA PHE A 220 -8.69 6.16 3.98
C PHE A 220 -8.01 4.93 3.39
N GLU A 221 -7.39 5.10 2.23
CA GLU A 221 -6.71 4.04 1.48
C GLU A 221 -5.22 4.02 1.83
N ALA A 222 -4.78 2.93 2.49
CA ALA A 222 -3.36 2.69 2.78
C ALA A 222 -2.63 2.08 1.58
N GLN A 223 -1.32 2.24 1.60
CA GLN A 223 -0.39 1.55 0.72
C GLN A 223 0.48 0.61 1.54
N LEU A 224 0.89 -0.53 0.96
CA LEU A 224 1.68 -1.58 1.62
C LEU A 224 0.93 -2.24 2.82
N GLY A 225 1.65 -2.74 3.80
CA GLY A 225 1.10 -3.39 4.99
C GLY A 225 1.95 -3.15 6.22
N ALA A 226 1.52 -3.62 7.38
CA ALA A 226 2.16 -3.35 8.67
C ALA A 226 3.63 -3.77 8.71
N MET A 227 4.00 -4.89 8.06
CA MET A 227 5.39 -5.35 8.01
C MET A 227 6.32 -4.44 7.19
N ARG A 228 5.77 -3.50 6.43
CA ARG A 228 6.51 -2.48 5.65
C ARG A 228 6.41 -1.09 6.24
N ASP A 229 5.83 -0.94 7.42
CA ASP A 229 5.79 0.33 8.15
C ASP A 229 7.18 0.74 8.62
N ILE A 230 7.44 2.06 8.62
CA ILE A 230 8.76 2.58 9.00
C ILE A 230 9.10 2.32 10.47
N ASP A 231 8.10 2.34 11.37
CA ASP A 231 8.28 2.21 12.81
C ASP A 231 7.97 0.80 13.33
N PHE A 232 6.98 0.12 12.73
CA PHE A 232 6.47 -1.18 13.18
C PHE A 232 6.88 -2.36 12.29
N GLY A 233 7.43 -2.09 11.11
CA GLY A 233 7.78 -3.12 10.14
C GLY A 233 9.12 -3.79 10.41
N ILE A 234 9.50 -4.65 9.47
CA ILE A 234 10.76 -5.42 9.50
C ILE A 234 11.94 -4.55 9.03
N HIS A 235 12.25 -3.46 9.75
CA HIS A 235 13.34 -2.53 9.43
C HIS A 235 14.68 -3.28 9.32
N PRO A 236 15.56 -3.00 8.31
CA PRO A 236 15.47 -1.91 7.34
C PRO A 236 14.67 -2.21 6.05
N TYR A 237 14.03 -3.35 5.95
CA TYR A 237 13.26 -3.78 4.77
C TYR A 237 11.85 -3.19 4.77
N THR A 238 11.73 -1.90 5.04
CA THR A 238 10.46 -1.16 5.17
C THR A 238 10.32 -0.11 4.07
N SER A 239 9.12 0.45 3.94
CA SER A 239 8.92 1.74 3.28
C SER A 239 9.33 2.86 4.25
N SER A 240 9.55 4.07 3.73
CA SER A 240 9.85 5.24 4.57
C SER A 240 8.60 6.00 5.01
N SER A 241 7.43 5.38 4.90
CA SER A 241 6.15 5.98 5.27
C SER A 241 5.43 5.18 6.36
N SER A 242 4.54 5.85 7.11
CA SER A 242 3.68 5.17 8.06
C SER A 242 2.49 4.53 7.36
N THR A 243 2.44 3.20 7.38
CA THR A 243 1.38 2.38 6.77
C THR A 243 0.26 2.05 7.75
N ILE A 244 0.40 2.50 9.01
CA ILE A 244 -0.53 2.17 10.10
C ILE A 244 -1.82 2.98 9.99
N ALA A 245 -2.96 2.34 10.24
CA ALA A 245 -4.27 2.97 10.11
C ALA A 245 -4.43 4.20 11.03
N ALA A 246 -3.86 4.17 12.23
CA ALA A 246 -3.87 5.30 13.16
C ALA A 246 -3.20 6.57 12.58
N TYR A 247 -2.32 6.45 11.59
CA TYR A 247 -1.72 7.58 10.88
C TYR A 247 -2.66 8.17 9.82
N ALA A 248 -3.74 7.49 9.44
CA ALA A 248 -4.60 7.92 8.34
C ALA A 248 -5.19 9.33 8.54
N PRO A 249 -5.77 9.71 9.67
CA PRO A 249 -6.24 11.08 9.89
C PRO A 249 -5.10 12.12 9.84
N ILE A 250 -3.93 11.79 10.36
CA ILE A 250 -2.73 12.67 10.34
C ILE A 250 -2.26 12.86 8.90
N GLY A 251 -2.07 11.75 8.17
CA GLY A 251 -1.62 11.76 6.79
C GLY A 251 -2.63 12.35 5.81
N ALA A 252 -3.93 12.32 6.14
CA ALA A 252 -4.98 12.98 5.38
C ALA A 252 -5.09 14.48 5.66
N GLY A 253 -4.52 14.99 6.78
CA GLY A 253 -4.58 16.39 7.17
C GLY A 253 -5.72 16.74 8.12
N VAL A 254 -6.31 15.76 8.77
CA VAL A 254 -7.42 15.90 9.74
C VAL A 254 -7.11 15.20 11.09
N PRO A 255 -6.00 15.59 11.76
CA PRO A 255 -5.52 14.89 12.96
C PRO A 255 -6.49 14.90 14.14
N GLN A 256 -7.50 15.77 14.10
CA GLN A 256 -8.56 15.87 15.11
C GLN A 256 -9.66 14.81 14.94
N LEU A 257 -9.74 14.14 13.79
CA LEU A 257 -10.75 13.13 13.53
C LEU A 257 -10.26 11.74 13.98
N GLN A 258 -11.19 10.91 14.43
CA GLN A 258 -10.92 9.53 14.84
C GLN A 258 -11.57 8.57 13.86
N LEU A 259 -10.92 7.43 13.64
CA LEU A 259 -11.47 6.36 12.81
C LEU A 259 -12.64 5.68 13.56
N ASP A 260 -13.74 5.50 12.86
CA ASP A 260 -14.86 4.67 13.34
C ASP A 260 -14.56 3.18 13.13
N ASN A 261 -13.81 2.86 12.05
CA ASN A 261 -13.53 1.48 11.64
C ASN A 261 -12.17 1.35 10.95
N SER A 262 -11.53 0.20 11.09
CA SER A 262 -10.31 -0.18 10.39
C SER A 262 -10.47 -1.59 9.81
N ILE A 263 -10.56 -1.69 8.47
CA ILE A 263 -10.67 -2.97 7.78
C ILE A 263 -9.28 -3.42 7.36
N GLY A 264 -8.80 -4.49 7.99
CA GLY A 264 -7.54 -5.12 7.68
C GLY A 264 -7.66 -6.03 6.46
N ILE A 265 -6.87 -5.78 5.42
CA ILE A 265 -6.82 -6.65 4.24
C ILE A 265 -5.68 -7.65 4.40
N MET A 266 -5.98 -8.93 4.23
CA MET A 266 -5.01 -10.01 4.29
C MET A 266 -5.38 -11.10 3.28
N LYS A 267 -4.40 -11.84 2.80
CA LYS A 267 -4.62 -13.01 1.94
C LYS A 267 -4.91 -14.25 2.78
N ALA A 268 -5.59 -15.22 2.20
CA ALA A 268 -5.74 -16.56 2.78
C ALA A 268 -4.42 -17.35 2.87
N TYR A 269 -3.35 -16.82 2.33
CA TYR A 269 -1.96 -17.29 2.43
C TYR A 269 -1.03 -16.08 2.47
N SER A 270 0.26 -16.27 2.70
CA SER A 270 1.19 -15.13 2.82
C SER A 270 1.99 -14.91 1.54
N THR A 271 2.23 -13.63 1.23
CA THR A 271 3.15 -13.22 0.16
C THR A 271 4.03 -12.09 0.65
N CYS A 272 5.28 -12.06 0.19
CA CYS A 272 6.21 -11.00 0.48
C CYS A 272 6.85 -10.49 -0.82
N VAL A 273 6.82 -9.17 -1.03
CA VAL A 273 7.55 -8.51 -2.10
C VAL A 273 8.75 -7.79 -1.51
N GLY A 274 9.92 -7.92 -2.12
CA GLY A 274 11.17 -7.36 -1.63
C GLY A 274 11.91 -8.29 -0.67
N GLU A 275 12.98 -7.76 -0.12
CA GLU A 275 13.92 -8.48 0.74
C GLU A 275 13.45 -8.49 2.21
N GLY A 276 14.24 -9.16 3.06
CA GLY A 276 14.01 -9.27 4.49
C GLY A 276 13.41 -10.59 4.94
N PRO A 277 13.34 -10.83 6.25
CA PRO A 277 12.81 -12.05 6.84
C PRO A 277 11.36 -12.35 6.44
N PHE A 278 11.11 -13.61 6.12
CA PHE A 278 9.77 -14.15 5.87
C PHE A 278 9.74 -15.58 6.41
N THR A 279 9.53 -15.72 7.72
CA THR A 279 9.72 -16.96 8.49
C THR A 279 8.96 -18.16 7.93
N ALA A 280 7.73 -17.96 7.46
CA ALA A 280 6.89 -19.02 6.90
C ALA A 280 7.06 -19.23 5.38
N GLU A 281 8.16 -18.79 4.78
CA GLU A 281 8.39 -18.88 3.33
C GLU A 281 8.45 -20.32 2.83
N TYR A 282 7.76 -20.60 1.73
CA TYR A 282 7.88 -21.84 0.99
C TYR A 282 8.99 -21.76 -0.05
N PHE A 283 9.62 -22.91 -0.31
CA PHE A 283 10.68 -23.09 -1.31
C PHE A 283 10.37 -24.23 -2.30
N GLY A 284 11.10 -24.27 -3.40
CA GLY A 284 11.01 -25.33 -4.40
C GLY A 284 9.63 -25.46 -5.05
N ASP A 285 9.20 -26.69 -5.29
CA ASP A 285 7.95 -26.99 -6.01
C ASP A 285 6.70 -26.54 -5.25
N LYS A 286 6.72 -26.57 -3.92
CA LYS A 286 5.63 -26.09 -3.07
C LYS A 286 5.37 -24.59 -3.27
N ALA A 287 6.44 -23.81 -3.29
CA ALA A 287 6.36 -22.36 -3.56
C ALA A 287 5.90 -22.09 -5.00
N LYS A 288 6.42 -22.87 -5.96
CA LYS A 288 6.03 -22.76 -7.37
C LYS A 288 4.54 -23.04 -7.56
N PHE A 289 4.03 -24.12 -6.97
CA PHE A 289 2.63 -24.50 -7.05
C PHE A 289 1.70 -23.37 -6.55
N LEU A 290 1.95 -22.83 -5.36
CA LEU A 290 1.15 -21.73 -4.80
C LEU A 290 1.25 -20.45 -5.65
N ARG A 291 2.46 -20.12 -6.15
CA ARG A 291 2.64 -18.97 -7.05
C ARG A 291 1.85 -19.08 -8.35
N ASP A 292 1.89 -20.24 -8.97
CA ASP A 292 1.19 -20.49 -10.24
C ASP A 292 -0.32 -20.40 -10.06
N LEU A 293 -0.87 -21.03 -9.01
CA LEU A 293 -2.28 -20.94 -8.66
C LEU A 293 -2.73 -19.51 -8.35
N GLY A 294 -1.94 -18.80 -7.56
CA GLY A 294 -2.27 -17.43 -7.12
C GLY A 294 -1.94 -16.35 -8.15
N GLY A 295 -1.23 -16.68 -9.24
CA GLY A 295 -0.69 -15.68 -10.16
C GLY A 295 0.28 -14.73 -9.46
N GLU A 296 1.08 -15.21 -8.51
CA GLU A 296 1.94 -14.40 -7.66
C GLU A 296 3.24 -14.02 -8.36
N TYR A 297 3.07 -13.18 -9.37
CA TYR A 297 4.15 -12.59 -10.18
C TYR A 297 3.98 -11.07 -10.24
N GLY A 298 5.08 -10.34 -10.30
CA GLY A 298 5.07 -8.88 -10.39
C GLY A 298 4.43 -8.40 -11.69
N ALA A 299 3.40 -7.56 -11.61
CA ALA A 299 2.63 -7.13 -12.78
C ALA A 299 3.47 -6.43 -13.86
N ALA A 300 4.52 -5.70 -13.47
CA ALA A 300 5.40 -4.96 -14.39
C ALA A 300 6.64 -5.76 -14.81
N THR A 301 7.16 -6.63 -13.95
CA THR A 301 8.46 -7.28 -14.13
C THR A 301 8.37 -8.80 -14.36
N GLY A 302 7.22 -9.41 -14.09
CA GLY A 302 7.06 -10.87 -14.07
C GLY A 302 7.87 -11.58 -12.96
N ARG A 303 8.54 -10.83 -12.06
CA ARG A 303 9.35 -11.41 -10.98
C ARG A 303 8.49 -12.26 -10.05
N PRO A 304 8.87 -13.51 -9.76
CA PRO A 304 8.12 -14.36 -8.83
C PRO A 304 8.12 -13.73 -7.42
N ARG A 305 6.95 -13.69 -6.78
CA ARG A 305 6.82 -13.28 -5.39
C ARG A 305 7.23 -14.41 -4.46
N ARG A 306 7.72 -14.07 -3.30
CA ARG A 306 7.91 -15.00 -2.18
C ARG A 306 6.53 -15.35 -1.63
N VAL A 307 6.27 -16.61 -1.37
CA VAL A 307 4.97 -17.12 -0.93
C VAL A 307 5.13 -18.08 0.24
N GLY A 308 4.11 -18.20 1.07
CA GLY A 308 4.06 -19.14 2.20
C GLY A 308 2.61 -19.39 2.63
N PRO A 309 2.38 -20.25 3.62
CA PRO A 309 1.06 -20.48 4.16
C PRO A 309 0.54 -19.24 4.88
N PHE A 310 -0.69 -19.27 5.35
CA PHE A 310 -1.19 -18.25 6.27
C PHE A 310 -0.33 -18.24 7.53
N ASP A 311 0.20 -17.07 7.87
CA ASP A 311 1.08 -16.86 9.03
C ASP A 311 0.30 -16.17 10.15
N VAL A 312 -0.09 -16.94 11.16
CA VAL A 312 -0.87 -16.44 12.31
C VAL A 312 -0.07 -15.43 13.12
N VAL A 313 1.22 -15.70 13.34
CA VAL A 313 2.08 -14.84 14.19
C VAL A 313 2.23 -13.45 13.58
N ALA A 314 2.59 -13.40 12.28
CA ALA A 314 2.71 -12.16 11.55
C ALA A 314 1.36 -11.44 11.41
N SER A 315 0.27 -12.19 11.17
CA SER A 315 -1.06 -11.61 10.99
C SER A 315 -1.62 -11.02 12.28
N ARG A 316 -1.48 -11.69 13.42
CA ARG A 316 -1.84 -11.14 14.74
C ARG A 316 -1.10 -9.84 15.04
N TYR A 317 0.21 -9.83 14.78
CA TYR A 317 1.01 -8.63 14.95
C TYR A 317 0.49 -7.48 14.06
N GLY A 318 0.27 -7.74 12.77
CA GLY A 318 -0.24 -6.74 11.84
C GLY A 318 -1.63 -6.23 12.22
N ILE A 319 -2.55 -7.09 12.65
CA ILE A 319 -3.88 -6.72 13.15
C ILE A 319 -3.77 -5.77 14.34
N ARG A 320 -2.90 -6.10 15.31
CA ARG A 320 -2.65 -5.27 16.48
C ARG A 320 -2.08 -3.90 16.09
N CYS A 321 -1.07 -3.86 15.22
CA CYS A 321 -0.47 -2.60 14.74
C CYS A 321 -1.47 -1.72 14.01
N GLN A 322 -2.34 -2.33 13.18
CA GLN A 322 -3.36 -1.61 12.42
C GLN A 322 -4.59 -1.23 13.26
N GLY A 323 -4.74 -1.80 14.46
CA GLY A 323 -5.98 -1.66 15.23
C GLY A 323 -7.19 -2.11 14.40
N ALA A 324 -7.02 -3.20 13.62
CA ALA A 324 -8.07 -3.67 12.72
C ALA A 324 -9.27 -4.18 13.51
N THR A 325 -10.44 -3.68 13.19
CA THR A 325 -11.72 -4.08 13.81
C THR A 325 -12.40 -5.22 13.06
N GLU A 326 -12.12 -5.32 11.76
CA GLU A 326 -12.68 -6.31 10.85
C GLU A 326 -11.62 -6.69 9.80
N ILE A 327 -11.76 -7.88 9.21
CA ILE A 327 -10.86 -8.40 8.18
C ILE A 327 -11.61 -8.54 6.85
N ALA A 328 -10.92 -8.21 5.76
CA ALA A 328 -11.26 -8.70 4.43
C ALA A 328 -10.20 -9.74 4.02
N LEU A 329 -10.60 -11.00 3.96
CA LEU A 329 -9.76 -12.13 3.59
C LEU A 329 -9.81 -12.34 2.07
N THR A 330 -8.69 -12.13 1.40
CA THR A 330 -8.61 -12.19 -0.07
C THR A 330 -8.00 -13.50 -0.56
N LYS A 331 -8.21 -13.83 -1.85
CA LYS A 331 -7.56 -14.96 -2.50
C LYS A 331 -7.93 -16.35 -1.92
N MET A 332 -9.13 -16.49 -1.35
CA MET A 332 -9.61 -17.79 -0.87
C MET A 332 -9.75 -18.83 -2.00
N ASP A 333 -10.14 -18.38 -3.19
CA ASP A 333 -10.24 -19.19 -4.42
C ASP A 333 -8.94 -19.90 -4.79
N VAL A 334 -7.79 -19.33 -4.50
CA VAL A 334 -6.47 -19.91 -4.78
C VAL A 334 -6.25 -21.21 -4.02
N LEU A 335 -6.82 -21.34 -2.82
CA LEU A 335 -6.68 -22.54 -2.00
C LEU A 335 -7.67 -23.65 -2.37
N SER A 336 -8.53 -23.44 -3.35
CA SER A 336 -9.53 -24.45 -3.81
C SER A 336 -8.92 -25.74 -4.35
N ALA A 337 -7.64 -25.74 -4.72
CA ALA A 337 -6.94 -26.93 -5.22
C ALA A 337 -6.29 -27.79 -4.12
N TYR A 338 -6.41 -27.36 -2.86
CA TYR A 338 -5.76 -28.05 -1.75
C TYR A 338 -6.71 -29.00 -1.03
N GLU A 339 -6.27 -30.24 -0.81
CA GLU A 339 -6.95 -31.19 0.08
C GLU A 339 -6.64 -30.92 1.55
N GLU A 340 -5.42 -30.47 1.81
CA GLU A 340 -4.93 -30.06 3.12
C GLU A 340 -4.21 -28.72 3.00
N ILE A 341 -4.50 -27.79 3.93
CA ILE A 341 -3.93 -26.46 3.96
C ILE A 341 -3.06 -26.32 5.19
N GLU A 342 -1.79 -26.03 4.98
CA GLU A 342 -0.89 -25.66 6.10
C GLU A 342 -1.13 -24.24 6.58
N ILE A 343 -0.92 -24.04 7.87
CA ILE A 343 -0.95 -22.77 8.57
C ILE A 343 0.28 -22.68 9.45
N CYS A 344 1.02 -21.58 9.42
CA CYS A 344 2.06 -21.29 10.40
C CYS A 344 1.42 -20.70 11.66
N GLU A 345 1.26 -21.53 12.70
CA GLU A 345 0.56 -21.12 13.93
C GLU A 345 1.47 -20.51 15.00
N ALA A 346 2.78 -20.81 14.93
CA ALA A 346 3.77 -20.35 15.88
C ALA A 346 5.16 -20.30 15.24
N TYR A 347 6.12 -19.70 15.91
CA TYR A 347 7.53 -19.80 15.58
C TYR A 347 8.29 -20.54 16.69
N GLU A 348 9.34 -21.29 16.30
CA GLU A 348 10.35 -21.83 17.24
C GLU A 348 11.57 -20.91 17.21
N LEU A 349 11.95 -20.40 18.35
CA LEU A 349 13.17 -19.61 18.56
C LEU A 349 13.99 -20.22 19.70
N ASN A 350 15.21 -20.68 19.41
CA ASN A 350 16.11 -21.30 20.39
C ASN A 350 15.46 -22.43 21.20
N GLY A 351 14.68 -23.29 20.52
CA GLY A 351 13.97 -24.43 21.13
C GLY A 351 12.73 -24.06 21.93
N LYS A 352 12.28 -22.81 21.87
CA LYS A 352 11.03 -22.35 22.52
C LYS A 352 10.00 -21.95 21.48
N ILE A 353 8.77 -22.38 21.71
CA ILE A 353 7.62 -21.97 20.88
C ILE A 353 7.19 -20.57 21.32
N ILE A 354 7.08 -19.65 20.34
CA ILE A 354 6.61 -18.29 20.53
C ILE A 354 5.41 -18.03 19.62
N HIS A 355 4.41 -17.29 20.14
CA HIS A 355 3.19 -16.91 19.44
C HIS A 355 3.12 -15.41 19.15
N GLU A 356 4.06 -14.62 19.68
CA GLU A 356 4.20 -13.20 19.43
C GLU A 356 5.29 -12.97 18.39
N PHE A 357 5.05 -12.00 17.50
CA PHE A 357 6.03 -11.61 16.48
C PHE A 357 7.25 -10.98 17.16
N PRO A 358 8.44 -11.57 17.01
CA PRO A 358 9.63 -11.09 17.70
C PRO A 358 10.24 -9.87 17.01
N PHE A 359 11.21 -9.24 17.65
CA PHE A 359 12.00 -8.19 17.02
C PHE A 359 12.80 -8.73 15.82
N ILE A 360 13.05 -7.85 14.83
CA ILE A 360 13.63 -8.23 13.53
C ILE A 360 14.95 -9.02 13.64
N ASP A 361 15.80 -8.67 14.58
CA ASP A 361 17.17 -9.24 14.72
C ASP A 361 17.16 -10.75 14.91
N VAL A 362 16.06 -11.34 15.39
CA VAL A 362 15.94 -12.78 15.64
C VAL A 362 14.99 -13.50 14.67
N LEU A 363 14.41 -12.78 13.72
CA LEU A 363 13.46 -13.37 12.77
C LEU A 363 14.10 -14.41 11.85
N ASP A 364 15.36 -14.20 11.46
CA ASP A 364 16.11 -15.16 10.63
C ASP A 364 16.46 -16.45 11.39
N ASP A 365 16.49 -16.41 12.72
CA ASP A 365 16.72 -17.57 13.60
C ASP A 365 15.41 -18.33 13.90
N CYS A 366 14.27 -17.74 13.57
CA CYS A 366 12.98 -18.37 13.80
C CYS A 366 12.69 -19.46 12.76
N LYS A 367 12.10 -20.57 13.23
CA LYS A 367 11.57 -21.63 12.37
C LYS A 367 10.06 -21.64 12.45
N PRO A 368 9.35 -21.81 11.32
CA PRO A 368 7.91 -21.91 11.34
C PRO A 368 7.43 -23.23 11.97
N VAL A 369 6.40 -23.16 12.78
CA VAL A 369 5.69 -24.31 13.32
C VAL A 369 4.34 -24.40 12.60
N PHE A 370 4.17 -25.48 11.85
CA PHE A 370 2.99 -25.68 11.02
C PHE A 370 1.94 -26.55 11.70
N THR A 371 0.68 -26.22 11.46
CA THR A 371 -0.47 -27.09 11.64
C THR A 371 -1.17 -27.27 10.29
N THR A 372 -1.99 -28.29 10.16
CA THR A 372 -2.71 -28.60 8.91
C THR A 372 -4.21 -28.63 9.20
N VAL A 373 -4.97 -28.00 8.32
CA VAL A 373 -6.44 -28.08 8.32
C VAL A 373 -6.94 -28.68 7.02
N LYS A 374 -8.14 -29.25 7.03
CA LYS A 374 -8.74 -29.82 5.82
C LYS A 374 -9.08 -28.71 4.82
N GLY A 375 -8.66 -28.87 3.59
CA GLY A 375 -9.05 -28.02 2.46
C GLY A 375 -10.42 -28.38 1.91
N TRP A 376 -10.98 -27.52 1.09
CA TRP A 376 -12.31 -27.74 0.49
C TRP A 376 -12.27 -28.38 -0.90
N ASN A 377 -11.14 -28.39 -1.55
CA ASN A 377 -10.89 -29.06 -2.85
C ASN A 377 -12.04 -28.93 -3.86
N CYS A 378 -12.65 -27.76 -3.94
CA CYS A 378 -13.71 -27.46 -4.90
C CYS A 378 -13.71 -25.96 -5.27
N ASP A 379 -14.24 -25.65 -6.44
CA ASP A 379 -14.32 -24.26 -6.93
C ASP A 379 -15.36 -23.46 -6.13
N ILE A 380 -14.90 -22.37 -5.48
CA ILE A 380 -15.73 -21.41 -4.73
C ILE A 380 -15.93 -20.09 -5.46
N SER A 381 -15.45 -19.93 -6.70
CA SER A 381 -15.47 -18.66 -7.44
C SER A 381 -16.89 -18.12 -7.68
N LYS A 382 -17.89 -18.98 -7.64
CA LYS A 382 -19.31 -18.63 -7.83
C LYS A 382 -20.07 -18.36 -6.53
N CYS A 383 -19.44 -18.57 -5.36
CA CYS A 383 -20.07 -18.28 -4.07
C CYS A 383 -20.30 -16.76 -3.93
N ARG A 384 -21.49 -16.38 -3.48
CA ARG A 384 -21.85 -14.94 -3.24
C ARG A 384 -22.47 -14.73 -1.87
N LYS A 385 -22.83 -15.81 -1.18
CA LYS A 385 -23.39 -15.82 0.18
C LYS A 385 -22.59 -16.77 1.05
N LYS A 386 -22.64 -16.56 2.37
CA LYS A 386 -21.95 -17.40 3.35
C LYS A 386 -22.36 -18.88 3.22
N GLU A 387 -23.64 -19.12 2.96
CA GLU A 387 -24.23 -20.47 2.82
C GLU A 387 -23.75 -21.23 1.59
N ASP A 388 -23.19 -20.51 0.59
CA ASP A 388 -22.65 -21.12 -0.62
C ASP A 388 -21.24 -21.72 -0.37
N LEU A 389 -20.56 -21.27 0.70
CA LEU A 389 -19.21 -21.73 1.00
C LEU A 389 -19.23 -23.16 1.59
N PRO A 390 -18.32 -24.05 1.14
CA PRO A 390 -18.20 -25.38 1.71
C PRO A 390 -17.78 -25.31 3.19
N LYS A 391 -18.15 -26.35 3.93
CA LYS A 391 -17.90 -26.41 5.37
C LYS A 391 -16.42 -26.20 5.72
N GLU A 392 -15.52 -26.82 4.97
CA GLU A 392 -14.08 -26.73 5.19
C GLU A 392 -13.55 -25.30 4.97
N ALA A 393 -14.12 -24.55 4.02
CA ALA A 393 -13.78 -23.13 3.84
C ALA A 393 -14.29 -22.28 5.00
N LEU A 394 -15.49 -22.57 5.52
CA LEU A 394 -16.02 -21.92 6.73
C LEU A 394 -15.18 -22.26 7.97
N ASP A 395 -14.76 -23.52 8.12
CA ASP A 395 -13.88 -23.97 9.20
C ASP A 395 -12.52 -23.27 9.15
N TYR A 396 -11.96 -23.08 7.94
CA TYR A 396 -10.72 -22.31 7.73
C TYR A 396 -10.87 -20.84 8.15
N ILE A 397 -11.96 -20.18 7.74
CA ILE A 397 -12.27 -18.81 8.14
C ILE A 397 -12.39 -18.71 9.66
N ALA A 398 -13.14 -19.63 10.29
CA ALA A 398 -13.31 -19.68 11.74
C ALA A 398 -11.99 -19.92 12.48
N TYR A 399 -11.08 -20.73 11.91
CA TYR A 399 -9.73 -20.91 12.45
C TYR A 399 -8.95 -19.59 12.45
N ILE A 400 -8.98 -18.83 11.34
CA ILE A 400 -8.32 -17.54 11.21
C ILE A 400 -8.90 -16.53 12.21
N GLU A 401 -10.24 -16.42 12.30
CA GLU A 401 -10.91 -15.52 13.24
C GLU A 401 -10.48 -15.81 14.68
N LYS A 402 -10.50 -17.06 15.08
CA LYS A 402 -10.10 -17.50 16.43
C LYS A 402 -8.62 -17.24 16.69
N SER A 403 -7.75 -17.58 15.74
CA SER A 403 -6.31 -17.46 15.90
C SER A 403 -5.83 -16.02 15.91
N CYS A 404 -6.51 -15.14 15.17
CA CYS A 404 -6.18 -13.72 15.04
C CYS A 404 -6.99 -12.80 15.96
N ASP A 405 -7.99 -13.32 16.66
CA ASP A 405 -8.93 -12.56 17.49
C ASP A 405 -9.57 -11.37 16.73
N CYS A 406 -9.96 -11.60 15.49
CA CYS A 406 -10.56 -10.58 14.64
C CYS A 406 -11.54 -11.21 13.65
N ARG A 407 -12.73 -10.61 13.49
CA ARG A 407 -13.80 -11.17 12.64
C ARG A 407 -13.55 -10.90 11.16
N VAL A 408 -13.82 -11.90 10.33
CA VAL A 408 -13.77 -11.81 8.87
C VAL A 408 -15.11 -11.33 8.34
N LYS A 409 -15.15 -10.11 7.81
CA LYS A 409 -16.36 -9.50 7.24
C LYS A 409 -16.53 -9.78 5.76
N TYR A 410 -15.43 -9.77 5.01
CA TYR A 410 -15.45 -10.00 3.57
C TYR A 410 -14.50 -11.13 3.20
N VAL A 411 -14.93 -12.00 2.31
CA VAL A 411 -14.12 -13.09 1.75
C VAL A 411 -14.12 -12.97 0.23
N SER A 412 -12.96 -12.76 -0.37
CA SER A 412 -12.81 -12.72 -1.83
C SER A 412 -12.63 -14.13 -2.38
N VAL A 413 -13.46 -14.51 -3.34
CA VAL A 413 -13.54 -15.83 -3.95
C VAL A 413 -13.18 -15.84 -5.45
N GLY A 414 -12.61 -14.77 -5.97
CA GLY A 414 -12.19 -14.65 -7.36
C GLY A 414 -11.60 -13.26 -7.66
N ALA A 415 -11.19 -13.01 -8.91
CA ALA A 415 -10.56 -11.74 -9.32
C ALA A 415 -11.58 -10.65 -9.68
N GLU A 416 -12.80 -11.01 -10.04
CA GLU A 416 -13.84 -10.09 -10.49
C GLU A 416 -14.37 -9.23 -9.34
N ARG A 417 -14.87 -8.03 -9.68
CA ARG A 417 -15.34 -7.03 -8.71
C ARG A 417 -16.37 -7.61 -7.74
N ASP A 418 -17.33 -8.38 -8.24
CA ASP A 418 -18.44 -8.98 -7.48
C ASP A 418 -18.11 -10.36 -6.86
N ALA A 419 -16.90 -10.89 -7.10
CA ALA A 419 -16.47 -12.20 -6.58
C ALA A 419 -16.06 -12.11 -5.11
N TYR A 420 -17.03 -11.83 -4.23
CA TYR A 420 -16.85 -11.79 -2.79
C TYR A 420 -18.10 -12.26 -2.04
N VAL A 421 -17.88 -12.67 -0.80
CA VAL A 421 -18.93 -13.06 0.16
C VAL A 421 -18.84 -12.12 1.36
N GLN A 422 -19.96 -11.50 1.73
CA GLN A 422 -20.09 -10.78 2.99
C GLN A 422 -20.57 -11.75 4.06
N MET A 423 -19.84 -11.85 5.17
CA MET A 423 -20.06 -12.88 6.20
C MET A 423 -21.10 -12.46 7.24
N PHE A 424 -21.27 -11.15 7.46
CA PHE A 424 -22.26 -10.56 8.38
C PHE A 424 -22.55 -9.11 8.06
#